data_d7ec862b375911ee1488720ef58756ee
#
_entry.id   d7ec862b375911ee1488720ef58756ee
#
_cell.length_a   1.000
_cell.length_b   1.000
_cell.length_c   1.000
_cell.angle_alpha   90.00
_cell.angle_beta   90.00
_cell.angle_gamma   90.00
#
_symmetry.space_group_name_H-M   'P 1'
#
loop_
_entity.id
_entity.type
_entity.pdbx_description
1 polymer ?
#
loop_
_entity_poly.entity_id
_entity_poly.type
_entity_poly.pdbx_seq_one_letter_code
_entity_poly.pdbx_strand_id
1 'polypeptide(L)'
;PFFAILAMSILGPFLEEMLFRKGFKDAFSNEKFFLIFSSLLFGAAHLLAAFDPIYFEWTQLLFIIPYAGFGYFFAKAYLQTNNIFTSTFAHMIHNTLSVIVVLFGV
;
A
#
# COMPACT_ATOMS: atom_id res chain seq x y z
N PRO A 1 -20.03 -0.63 -9.39
CA PRO A 1 -19.52 -0.10 -8.12
C PRO A 1 -19.22 -1.16 -7.06
N PHE A 2 -20.12 -2.12 -6.83
CA PHE A 2 -19.93 -3.13 -5.78
C PHE A 2 -18.63 -3.92 -5.96
N PHE A 3 -18.38 -4.44 -7.15
CA PHE A 3 -17.15 -5.19 -7.42
C PHE A 3 -15.89 -4.33 -7.34
N ALA A 4 -15.98 -3.07 -7.75
CA ALA A 4 -14.87 -2.13 -7.62
C ALA A 4 -14.56 -1.83 -6.15
N ILE A 5 -15.58 -1.63 -5.33
CA ILE A 5 -15.42 -1.41 -3.89
C ILE A 5 -14.77 -2.64 -3.24
N LEU A 6 -15.27 -3.83 -3.55
CA LEU A 6 -14.72 -5.09 -3.04
C LEU A 6 -13.25 -5.26 -3.44
N ALA A 7 -12.94 -4.99 -4.71
CA ALA A 7 -11.57 -5.08 -5.22
C ALA A 7 -10.64 -4.09 -4.50
N MET A 8 -11.04 -2.84 -4.35
CA MET A 8 -10.21 -1.81 -3.70
C MET A 8 -10.06 -2.02 -2.21
N SER A 9 -11.09 -2.50 -1.54
CA SER A 9 -11.11 -2.61 -0.07
C SER A 9 -10.54 -3.92 0.46
N ILE A 10 -10.63 -5.00 -0.30
CA ILE A 10 -10.28 -6.35 0.18
C ILE A 10 -9.25 -7.02 -0.72
N LEU A 11 -9.57 -7.23 -2.00
CA LEU A 11 -8.71 -8.01 -2.88
C LEU A 11 -7.38 -7.32 -3.18
N GLY A 12 -7.41 -6.02 -3.46
CA GLY A 12 -6.21 -5.23 -3.71
C GLY A 12 -5.25 -5.28 -2.53
N PRO A 13 -5.67 -4.86 -1.33
CA PRO A 13 -4.84 -4.96 -0.13
C PRO A 13 -4.28 -6.36 0.13
N PHE A 14 -5.09 -7.40 -0.05
CA PHE A 14 -4.63 -8.77 0.12
C PHE A 14 -3.49 -9.11 -0.84
N LEU A 15 -3.68 -8.85 -2.13
CA LEU A 15 -2.68 -9.15 -3.15
C LEU A 15 -1.42 -8.30 -2.98
N GLU A 16 -1.58 -7.03 -2.66
CA GLU A 16 -0.46 -6.11 -2.41
C GLU A 16 0.38 -6.55 -1.21
N GLU A 17 -0.26 -6.93 -0.11
CA GLU A 17 0.48 -7.41 1.06
C GLU A 17 1.16 -8.75 0.80
N MET A 18 0.53 -9.66 0.07
CA MET A 18 1.15 -10.91 -0.34
C MET A 18 2.39 -10.67 -1.20
N LEU A 19 2.34 -9.70 -2.10
CA LEU A 19 3.46 -9.36 -2.98
C LEU A 19 4.55 -8.57 -2.24
N PHE A 20 4.19 -7.42 -1.67
CA PHE A 20 5.17 -6.46 -1.12
C PHE A 20 5.73 -6.87 0.25
N ARG A 21 5.01 -7.70 0.99
CA ARG A 21 5.50 -8.16 2.31
C ARG A 21 6.00 -9.58 2.25
N LYS A 22 5.13 -10.55 2.04
CA LYS A 22 5.52 -11.96 2.04
C LYS A 22 6.45 -12.31 0.88
N GLY A 23 6.15 -11.81 -0.32
CA GLY A 23 6.97 -12.09 -1.52
C GLY A 23 8.38 -11.47 -1.45
N PHE A 24 8.49 -10.25 -0.92
CA PHE A 24 9.79 -9.56 -0.83
C PHE A 24 10.58 -9.86 0.45
N LYS A 25 9.93 -10.36 1.51
CA LYS A 25 10.61 -10.57 2.80
C LYS A 25 11.83 -11.47 2.68
N ASP A 26 11.71 -12.56 1.93
CA ASP A 26 12.77 -13.54 1.76
C ASP A 26 13.93 -13.03 0.87
N ALA A 27 13.68 -11.99 0.08
CA ALA A 27 14.72 -11.37 -0.75
C ALA A 27 15.70 -10.52 0.06
N PHE A 28 15.35 -10.15 1.29
CA PHE A 28 16.15 -9.27 2.14
C PHE A 28 16.51 -9.97 3.45
N SER A 29 17.81 -10.12 3.72
CA SER A 29 18.29 -10.64 5.00
C SER A 29 18.25 -9.60 6.12
N ASN A 30 18.24 -8.31 5.76
CA ASN A 30 18.23 -7.19 6.70
C ASN A 30 16.84 -6.57 6.76
N GLU A 31 16.25 -6.50 7.96
CA GLU A 31 14.91 -5.96 8.16
C GLU A 31 14.80 -4.47 7.80
N LYS A 32 15.85 -3.68 8.04
CA LYS A 32 15.85 -2.26 7.65
C LYS A 32 15.75 -2.09 6.14
N PHE A 33 16.51 -2.88 5.39
CA PHE A 33 16.43 -2.85 3.92
C PHE A 33 15.06 -3.30 3.44
N PHE A 34 14.49 -4.35 4.05
CA PHE A 34 13.13 -4.78 3.73
C PHE A 34 12.12 -3.64 3.96
N LEU A 35 12.16 -2.98 5.13
CA LEU A 35 11.27 -1.86 5.44
C LEU A 35 11.40 -0.74 4.42
N ILE A 36 12.62 -0.31 4.11
CA ILE A 36 12.87 0.80 3.19
C ILE A 36 12.43 0.45 1.77
N PHE A 37 12.93 -0.65 1.23
CA PHE A 37 12.65 -1.03 -0.16
C PHE A 37 11.19 -1.41 -0.38
N SER A 38 10.59 -2.17 0.54
CA SER A 38 9.18 -2.54 0.46
C SER A 38 8.28 -1.29 0.49
N SER A 39 8.61 -0.32 1.33
CA SER A 39 7.86 0.94 1.45
C SER A 39 7.99 1.81 0.21
N LEU A 40 9.21 1.96 -0.32
CA LEU A 40 9.46 2.75 -1.52
C LEU A 40 8.81 2.12 -2.76
N LEU A 41 8.91 0.79 -2.91
CA LEU A 41 8.27 0.09 -4.01
C LEU A 41 6.75 0.19 -3.94
N PHE A 42 6.19 0.07 -2.75
CA PHE A 42 4.76 0.26 -2.53
C PHE A 42 4.32 1.68 -2.94
N GLY A 43 5.05 2.69 -2.49
CA GLY A 43 4.79 4.09 -2.86
C GLY A 43 4.94 4.34 -4.35
N ALA A 44 6.00 3.83 -4.97
CA ALA A 44 6.25 3.97 -6.40
C ALA A 44 5.18 3.27 -7.24
N ALA A 45 4.73 2.08 -6.85
CA ALA A 45 3.68 1.35 -7.56
C ALA A 45 2.36 2.13 -7.56
N HIS A 46 2.00 2.73 -6.42
CA HIS A 46 0.80 3.55 -6.30
C HIS A 46 0.91 4.84 -7.12
N LEU A 47 2.07 5.48 -7.11
CA LEU A 47 2.33 6.68 -7.92
C LEU A 47 2.23 6.36 -9.41
N LEU A 48 2.82 5.24 -9.87
CA LEU A 48 2.73 4.82 -11.26
C LEU A 48 1.30 4.48 -11.69
N ALA A 49 0.52 3.85 -10.80
CA ALA A 49 -0.88 3.55 -11.08
C ALA A 49 -1.74 4.80 -11.24
N ALA A 50 -1.38 5.89 -10.58
CA ALA A 50 -2.07 7.18 -10.67
C ALA A 50 -1.48 8.10 -11.74
N PHE A 51 -0.41 7.69 -12.43
CA PHE A 51 0.29 8.53 -13.40
C PHE A 51 -0.55 8.74 -14.66
N ASP A 52 -0.74 10.02 -15.00
CA ASP A 52 -1.35 10.42 -16.26
C ASP A 52 -0.38 11.35 -17.01
N PRO A 53 0.17 10.92 -18.16
CA PRO A 53 1.15 11.72 -18.89
C PRO A 53 0.59 13.01 -19.48
N ILE A 54 -0.74 13.10 -19.65
CA ILE A 54 -1.39 14.29 -20.22
C ILE A 54 -1.55 15.39 -19.16
N TYR A 55 -1.88 14.98 -17.93
CA TYR A 55 -2.14 15.92 -16.83
C TYR A 55 -1.07 15.87 -15.74
N PHE A 56 0.16 15.41 -16.10
CA PHE A 56 1.24 15.25 -15.13
C PHE A 56 1.75 16.61 -14.64
N GLU A 57 1.81 16.74 -13.33
CA GLU A 57 2.47 17.86 -12.65
C GLU A 57 3.57 17.31 -11.72
N TRP A 58 4.71 18.00 -11.67
CA TRP A 58 5.84 17.57 -10.84
C TRP A 58 5.49 17.43 -9.35
N THR A 59 4.53 18.25 -8.88
CA THR A 59 4.03 18.17 -7.50
C THR A 59 3.39 16.84 -7.16
N GLN A 60 2.92 16.09 -8.17
CA GLN A 60 2.34 14.75 -7.97
C GLN A 60 3.38 13.74 -7.46
N LEU A 61 4.66 13.96 -7.72
CA LEU A 61 5.74 13.11 -7.19
C LEU A 61 5.79 13.15 -5.66
N LEU A 62 5.30 14.22 -5.04
CA LEU A 62 5.23 14.32 -3.58
C LEU A 62 4.26 13.32 -2.95
N PHE A 63 3.31 12.80 -3.72
CA PHE A 63 2.40 11.75 -3.23
C PHE A 63 3.10 10.42 -2.90
N ILE A 64 4.35 10.24 -3.37
CA ILE A 64 5.13 9.08 -2.95
C ILE A 64 5.34 9.06 -1.43
N ILE A 65 5.41 10.23 -0.78
CA ILE A 65 5.65 10.34 0.67
C ILE A 65 4.53 9.67 1.47
N PRO A 66 3.24 10.04 1.32
CA PRO A 66 2.17 9.36 2.05
C PRO A 66 2.03 7.90 1.66
N TYR A 67 2.15 7.55 0.37
CA TYR A 67 2.05 6.15 -0.05
C TYR A 67 3.18 5.29 0.53
N ALA A 68 4.43 5.78 0.49
CA ALA A 68 5.56 5.08 1.11
C ALA A 68 5.40 5.03 2.65
N GLY A 69 4.83 6.07 3.26
CA GLY A 69 4.50 6.10 4.67
C GLY A 69 3.55 4.99 5.08
N PHE A 70 2.44 4.82 4.35
CA PHE A 70 1.52 3.70 4.57
C PHE A 70 2.20 2.35 4.32
N GLY A 71 2.98 2.24 3.24
CA GLY A 71 3.77 1.05 2.95
C GLY A 71 4.71 0.68 4.11
N TYR A 72 5.35 1.68 4.73
CA TYR A 72 6.20 1.47 5.89
C TYR A 72 5.43 0.94 7.10
N PHE A 73 4.28 1.52 7.42
CA PHE A 73 3.45 1.06 8.53
C PHE A 73 2.98 -0.38 8.35
N PHE A 74 2.53 -0.74 7.15
CA PHE A 74 2.10 -2.10 6.87
C PHE A 74 3.28 -3.09 6.94
N ALA A 75 4.45 -2.72 6.39
CA ALA A 75 5.65 -3.53 6.47
C ALA A 75 6.10 -3.73 7.92
N LYS A 76 6.04 -2.68 8.73
CA LYS A 76 6.40 -2.73 10.15
C LYS A 76 5.42 -3.60 10.94
N ALA A 77 4.11 -3.48 10.68
CA ALA A 77 3.11 -4.35 11.29
C ALA A 77 3.36 -5.82 10.97
N TYR A 78 3.74 -6.12 9.73
CA TYR A 78 4.11 -7.48 9.32
C TYR A 78 5.33 -7.99 10.09
N LEU A 79 6.40 -7.20 10.17
CA LEU A 79 7.62 -7.61 10.87
C LEU A 79 7.41 -7.80 12.37
N GLN A 80 6.68 -6.89 13.02
CA GLN A 80 6.46 -6.93 14.46
C GLN A 80 5.61 -8.12 14.89
N THR A 81 4.68 -8.55 14.07
CA THR A 81 3.76 -9.65 14.38
C THR A 81 4.16 -10.97 13.73
N ASN A 82 5.05 -10.92 12.75
CA ASN A 82 5.39 -12.04 11.88
C ASN A 82 4.14 -12.72 11.30
N ASN A 83 3.11 -11.92 11.03
CA ASN A 83 1.81 -12.41 10.58
C ASN A 83 1.30 -11.51 9.45
N ILE A 84 1.19 -12.08 8.25
CA ILE A 84 0.72 -11.35 7.06
C ILE A 84 -0.72 -10.84 7.23
N PHE A 85 -1.55 -11.51 8.02
CA PHE A 85 -2.93 -11.08 8.24
C PHE A 85 -3.01 -9.77 9.00
N THR A 86 -2.04 -9.47 9.89
CA THR A 86 -2.02 -8.20 10.62
C THR A 86 -1.87 -7.02 9.67
N SER A 87 -0.89 -7.05 8.77
CA SER A 87 -0.71 -5.99 7.78
C SER A 87 -1.83 -5.96 6.75
N THR A 88 -2.34 -7.13 6.35
CA THR A 88 -3.44 -7.24 5.41
C THR A 88 -4.72 -6.61 5.96
N PHE A 89 -5.09 -6.91 7.19
CA PHE A 89 -6.29 -6.30 7.81
C PHE A 89 -6.12 -4.80 8.05
N ALA A 90 -4.94 -4.36 8.49
CA ALA A 90 -4.67 -2.92 8.64
C ALA A 90 -4.82 -2.19 7.29
N HIS A 91 -4.29 -2.77 6.23
CA HIS A 91 -4.39 -2.23 4.87
C HIS A 91 -5.85 -2.23 4.38
N MET A 92 -6.60 -3.30 4.60
CA MET A 92 -8.03 -3.38 4.26
C MET A 92 -8.85 -2.31 4.97
N ILE A 93 -8.61 -2.10 6.26
CA ILE A 93 -9.28 -1.07 7.04
C ILE A 93 -8.97 0.32 6.47
N HIS A 94 -7.70 0.60 6.20
CA HIS A 94 -7.29 1.88 5.61
C HIS A 94 -7.99 2.12 4.28
N ASN A 95 -7.96 1.15 3.37
CA ASN A 95 -8.59 1.30 2.06
C ASN A 95 -10.11 1.41 2.16
N THR A 96 -10.75 0.66 3.05
CA THR A 96 -12.20 0.76 3.28
C THR A 96 -12.59 2.15 3.77
N LEU A 97 -11.84 2.71 4.72
CA LEU A 97 -12.08 4.07 5.20
C LEU A 97 -11.89 5.10 4.07
N SER A 98 -10.88 4.94 3.25
CA SER A 98 -10.64 5.81 2.09
C SER A 98 -11.80 5.76 1.10
N VAL A 99 -12.33 4.57 0.82
CA VAL A 99 -13.51 4.39 -0.06
C VAL A 99 -14.73 5.07 0.55
N ILE A 100 -14.96 4.93 1.86
CA ILE A 100 -16.07 5.59 2.56
C ILE A 100 -15.96 7.11 2.44
N VAL A 101 -14.76 7.66 2.67
CA VAL A 101 -14.51 9.10 2.54
C VAL A 101 -14.86 9.58 1.13
N VAL A 102 -14.43 8.86 0.10
CA VAL A 102 -14.71 9.22 -1.31
C VAL A 102 -16.21 9.13 -1.62
N LEU A 103 -16.88 8.07 -1.18
CA LEU A 103 -18.29 7.85 -1.49
C LEU A 103 -19.26 8.82 -0.79
N PHE A 104 -18.93 9.20 0.43
CA PHE A 104 -19.81 10.03 1.25
C PHE A 104 -19.35 11.49 1.38
N GLY A 105 -18.20 11.85 0.81
CA GLY A 105 -17.69 13.21 0.81
C GLY A 105 -17.33 13.73 2.21
N VAL A 106 -16.98 12.85 3.12
CA VAL A 106 -16.61 13.22 4.50
C VAL A 106 -15.14 13.49 4.68
#